data_62c86b4260bec9f2b76550b77428645d
#
_entry.id   62c86b4260bec9f2b76550b77428645d
#
_cell.length_a   1.000
_cell.length_b   1.000
_cell.length_c   1.000
_cell.angle_alpha   90.00
_cell.angle_beta   90.00
_cell.angle_gamma   90.00
#
_symmetry.space_group_name_H-M   'P 1'
#
loop_
_entity.id
_entity.type
_entity.pdbx_description
1 polymer ?
#
loop_
_entity_poly.entity_id
_entity_poly.type
_entity_poly.pdbx_seq_one_letter_code
_entity_poly.pdbx_strand_id
1 'polypeptide(L)'
;MIFLQTILSSIGASAFFSLAAVWLLKKWISARLIKSIQHEYDIKLGEFKAEWQKIIDENRITFNWWHVEQAKAIKETYVALAELCAAVSSRINCVERNVQNCSCHKEIIEKHKHTQNIWECNKIFIDERLHSQIDEILLITLDIKANASQAKHGCGQKRLESLEYCRENKEKIDSILSELRKELRTIMSGGKIK
;
A
#
# COMPACT_ATOMS: atom_id res chain seq x y z
N MET A 1 -43.08 -89.30 -2.92
CA MET A 1 -42.59 -88.23 -2.04
C MET A 1 -41.21 -87.71 -2.32
N ILE A 2 -40.26 -88.53 -2.74
CA ILE A 2 -38.86 -88.17 -2.98
C ILE A 2 -38.71 -87.08 -4.09
N PHE A 3 -39.47 -87.16 -5.19
CA PHE A 3 -39.44 -86.19 -6.30
C PHE A 3 -39.82 -84.74 -5.93
N LEU A 4 -40.80 -84.56 -5.06
CA LEU A 4 -41.21 -83.24 -4.61
C LEU A 4 -40.16 -82.59 -3.70
N GLN A 5 -39.46 -83.36 -2.91
CA GLN A 5 -38.42 -82.91 -2.02
C GLN A 5 -37.16 -82.45 -2.80
N THR A 6 -36.81 -83.11 -3.87
CA THR A 6 -35.68 -82.75 -4.74
C THR A 6 -35.95 -81.47 -5.54
N ILE A 7 -37.22 -81.27 -5.99
CA ILE A 7 -37.59 -80.06 -6.71
C ILE A 7 -37.61 -78.84 -5.75
N LEU A 8 -38.14 -79.03 -4.54
CA LEU A 8 -38.19 -77.94 -3.54
C LEU A 8 -36.77 -77.51 -3.09
N SER A 9 -35.87 -78.48 -2.92
CA SER A 9 -34.46 -78.15 -2.53
C SER A 9 -33.70 -77.47 -3.68
N SER A 10 -33.92 -77.83 -4.96
CA SER A 10 -33.24 -77.16 -6.08
C SER A 10 -33.71 -75.74 -6.30
N ILE A 11 -35.02 -75.43 -6.11
CA ILE A 11 -35.57 -74.09 -6.23
C ILE A 11 -35.08 -73.21 -5.05
N GLY A 12 -35.01 -73.73 -3.86
CA GLY A 12 -34.46 -73.04 -2.69
C GLY A 12 -32.97 -72.66 -2.83
N ALA A 13 -32.19 -73.60 -3.32
CA ALA A 13 -30.76 -73.35 -3.56
C ALA A 13 -30.48 -72.29 -4.66
N SER A 14 -31.26 -72.36 -5.76
CA SER A 14 -31.14 -71.41 -6.87
C SER A 14 -31.54 -69.97 -6.48
N ALA A 15 -32.63 -69.85 -5.66
CA ALA A 15 -33.08 -68.54 -5.13
C ALA A 15 -32.02 -67.94 -4.16
N PHE A 16 -31.37 -68.76 -3.37
CA PHE A 16 -30.34 -68.29 -2.44
C PHE A 16 -29.10 -67.81 -3.19
N PHE A 17 -28.64 -68.51 -4.21
CA PHE A 17 -27.51 -68.12 -5.06
C PHE A 17 -27.79 -66.83 -5.83
N SER A 18 -28.98 -66.61 -6.35
CA SER A 18 -29.38 -65.38 -7.04
C SER A 18 -29.41 -64.20 -6.10
N LEU A 19 -29.94 -64.31 -4.90
CA LEU A 19 -29.95 -63.24 -3.88
C LEU A 19 -28.54 -62.88 -3.46
N ALA A 20 -27.65 -63.87 -3.24
CA ALA A 20 -26.24 -63.64 -2.90
C ALA A 20 -25.49 -62.92 -4.04
N ALA A 21 -25.71 -63.32 -5.30
CA ALA A 21 -25.12 -62.67 -6.45
C ALA A 21 -25.56 -61.21 -6.60
N VAL A 22 -26.85 -60.92 -6.44
CA VAL A 22 -27.41 -59.55 -6.49
C VAL A 22 -26.81 -58.69 -5.36
N TRP A 23 -26.70 -59.23 -4.16
CA TRP A 23 -26.07 -58.53 -3.02
C TRP A 23 -24.60 -58.17 -3.25
N LEU A 24 -23.83 -59.13 -3.77
CA LEU A 24 -22.43 -58.95 -4.12
C LEU A 24 -22.22 -57.91 -5.22
N LEU A 25 -23.04 -57.98 -6.30
CA LEU A 25 -23.05 -57.03 -7.40
C LEU A 25 -23.39 -55.61 -6.90
N LYS A 26 -24.41 -55.46 -6.07
CA LYS A 26 -24.79 -54.18 -5.48
C LYS A 26 -23.63 -53.58 -4.67
N LYS A 27 -22.97 -54.39 -3.83
CA LYS A 27 -21.82 -53.98 -3.00
C LYS A 27 -20.63 -53.56 -3.86
N TRP A 28 -20.33 -54.35 -4.92
CA TRP A 28 -19.21 -54.08 -5.84
C TRP A 28 -19.44 -52.79 -6.65
N ILE A 29 -20.64 -52.60 -7.22
CA ILE A 29 -21.01 -51.41 -7.99
C ILE A 29 -20.96 -50.18 -7.10
N SER A 30 -21.54 -50.24 -5.89
CA SER A 30 -21.49 -49.13 -4.93
C SER A 30 -20.06 -48.71 -4.56
N ALA A 31 -19.19 -49.69 -4.29
CA ALA A 31 -17.80 -49.42 -3.95
C ALA A 31 -17.00 -48.83 -5.12
N ARG A 32 -17.29 -49.23 -6.34
CA ARG A 32 -16.65 -48.68 -7.55
C ARG A 32 -17.12 -47.28 -7.88
N LEU A 33 -18.41 -47.01 -7.77
CA LEU A 33 -19.01 -45.70 -7.95
C LEU A 33 -18.47 -44.68 -6.94
N ILE A 34 -18.43 -45.03 -5.66
CA ILE A 34 -17.90 -44.17 -4.60
C ILE A 34 -16.45 -43.80 -4.88
N LYS A 35 -15.60 -44.78 -5.23
CA LYS A 35 -14.19 -44.52 -5.59
C LYS A 35 -14.02 -43.65 -6.81
N SER A 36 -14.84 -43.83 -7.85
CA SER A 36 -14.80 -42.98 -9.05
C SER A 36 -15.21 -41.55 -8.76
N ILE A 37 -16.28 -41.35 -7.97
CA ILE A 37 -16.74 -40.02 -7.55
C ILE A 37 -15.70 -39.35 -6.65
N GLN A 38 -15.11 -40.08 -5.70
CA GLN A 38 -14.04 -39.52 -4.85
C GLN A 38 -12.83 -39.11 -5.69
N HIS A 39 -12.39 -39.91 -6.63
CA HIS A 39 -11.25 -39.59 -7.49
C HIS A 39 -11.50 -38.33 -8.33
N GLU A 40 -12.70 -38.19 -8.94
CA GLU A 40 -13.08 -36.99 -9.70
C GLU A 40 -13.15 -35.75 -8.79
N TYR A 41 -13.69 -35.93 -7.57
CA TYR A 41 -13.74 -34.85 -6.58
C TYR A 41 -12.35 -34.41 -6.13
N ASP A 42 -11.45 -35.36 -5.89
CA ASP A 42 -10.07 -35.09 -5.47
C ASP A 42 -9.28 -34.35 -6.57
N ILE A 43 -9.48 -34.69 -7.84
CA ILE A 43 -8.89 -33.98 -8.98
C ILE A 43 -9.40 -32.54 -9.03
N LYS A 44 -10.72 -32.33 -9.01
CA LYS A 44 -11.31 -31.00 -9.05
C LYS A 44 -10.90 -30.14 -7.85
N LEU A 45 -10.80 -30.73 -6.67
CA LEU A 45 -10.33 -30.06 -5.48
C LEU A 45 -8.86 -29.67 -5.60
N GLY A 46 -8.04 -30.53 -6.21
CA GLY A 46 -6.63 -30.26 -6.49
C GLY A 46 -6.44 -29.10 -7.45
N GLU A 47 -7.19 -29.09 -8.56
CA GLU A 47 -7.19 -28.00 -9.53
C GLU A 47 -7.63 -26.66 -8.90
N PHE A 48 -8.71 -26.68 -8.14
CA PHE A 48 -9.20 -25.52 -7.42
C PHE A 48 -8.18 -24.96 -6.43
N LYS A 49 -7.54 -25.82 -5.64
CA LYS A 49 -6.47 -25.41 -4.71
C LYS A 49 -5.28 -24.79 -5.43
N ALA A 50 -4.87 -25.37 -6.56
CA ALA A 50 -3.75 -24.84 -7.36
C ALA A 50 -4.08 -23.46 -7.94
N GLU A 51 -5.29 -23.25 -8.45
CA GLU A 51 -5.75 -21.97 -8.96
C GLU A 51 -5.82 -20.90 -7.85
N TRP A 52 -6.38 -21.25 -6.70
CA TRP A 52 -6.40 -20.35 -5.53
C TRP A 52 -5.00 -19.99 -5.05
N GLN A 53 -4.09 -20.95 -5.00
CA GLN A 53 -2.70 -20.67 -4.60
C GLN A 53 -2.03 -19.70 -5.58
N LYS A 54 -2.26 -19.86 -6.88
CA LYS A 54 -1.74 -18.96 -7.89
C LYS A 54 -2.27 -17.52 -7.70
N ILE A 55 -3.58 -17.35 -7.47
CA ILE A 55 -4.19 -16.05 -7.20
C ILE A 55 -3.61 -15.41 -5.94
N ILE A 56 -3.41 -16.19 -4.87
CA ILE A 56 -2.80 -15.70 -3.62
C ILE A 56 -1.36 -15.24 -3.87
N ASP A 57 -0.57 -16.02 -4.61
CA ASP A 57 0.83 -15.68 -4.88
C ASP A 57 0.95 -14.44 -5.78
N GLU A 58 0.14 -14.31 -6.81
CA GLU A 58 0.07 -13.13 -7.67
C GLU A 58 -0.32 -11.87 -6.86
N ASN A 59 -1.33 -11.96 -6.02
CA ASN A 59 -1.75 -10.85 -5.16
C ASN A 59 -0.65 -10.47 -4.15
N ARG A 60 0.06 -11.45 -3.59
CA ARG A 60 1.15 -11.19 -2.64
C ARG A 60 2.32 -10.49 -3.30
N ILE A 61 2.67 -10.85 -4.54
CA ILE A 61 3.74 -10.18 -5.30
C ILE A 61 3.35 -8.73 -5.59
N THR A 62 2.14 -8.49 -6.08
CA THR A 62 1.64 -7.15 -6.39
C THR A 62 1.56 -6.27 -5.13
N PHE A 63 1.08 -6.83 -4.02
CA PHE A 63 0.98 -6.14 -2.75
C PHE A 63 2.35 -5.76 -2.19
N ASN A 64 3.34 -6.67 -2.23
CA ASN A 64 4.70 -6.39 -1.79
C ASN A 64 5.36 -5.30 -2.65
N TRP A 65 5.20 -5.36 -3.96
CA TRP A 65 5.73 -4.34 -4.87
C TRP A 65 5.16 -2.95 -4.54
N TRP A 66 3.83 -2.85 -4.38
CA TRP A 66 3.16 -1.59 -4.04
C TRP A 66 3.69 -0.98 -2.74
N HIS A 67 3.85 -1.80 -1.70
CA HIS A 67 4.38 -1.32 -0.42
C HIS A 67 5.83 -0.84 -0.51
N VAL A 68 6.66 -1.50 -1.31
CA VAL A 68 8.05 -1.08 -1.52
C VAL A 68 8.10 0.28 -2.24
N GLU A 69 7.31 0.45 -3.31
CA GLU A 69 7.26 1.72 -4.04
C GLU A 69 6.63 2.84 -3.18
N GLN A 70 5.60 2.54 -2.40
CA GLN A 70 5.02 3.48 -1.45
C GLN A 70 6.05 3.96 -0.42
N ALA A 71 6.79 3.05 0.20
CA ALA A 71 7.82 3.39 1.18
C ALA A 71 8.94 4.24 0.57
N LYS A 72 9.33 3.95 -0.67
CA LYS A 72 10.31 4.73 -1.44
C LYS A 72 9.78 6.13 -1.74
N ALA A 73 8.56 6.26 -2.25
CA ALA A 73 7.92 7.53 -2.55
C ALA A 73 7.80 8.43 -1.31
N ILE A 74 7.37 7.86 -0.18
CA ILE A 74 7.30 8.53 1.12
C ILE A 74 8.66 9.07 1.53
N LYS A 75 9.70 8.22 1.47
CA LYS A 75 11.07 8.59 1.85
C LYS A 75 11.60 9.72 0.97
N GLU A 76 11.47 9.61 -0.35
CA GLU A 76 11.98 10.60 -1.31
C GLU A 76 11.27 11.96 -1.12
N THR A 77 9.95 11.96 -0.99
CA THR A 77 9.16 13.17 -0.76
C THR A 77 9.53 13.84 0.55
N TYR A 78 9.64 13.07 1.65
CA TYR A 78 10.04 13.61 2.95
C TYR A 78 11.45 14.21 2.94
N VAL A 79 12.41 13.55 2.31
CA VAL A 79 13.79 14.07 2.18
C VAL A 79 13.80 15.37 1.39
N ALA A 80 13.09 15.42 0.26
CA ALA A 80 13.01 16.63 -0.56
C ALA A 80 12.37 17.82 0.20
N LEU A 81 11.30 17.56 0.96
CA LEU A 81 10.66 18.57 1.83
C LEU A 81 11.60 19.05 2.92
N ALA A 82 12.33 18.15 3.59
CA ALA A 82 13.29 18.51 4.63
C ALA A 82 14.43 19.38 4.08
N GLU A 83 14.95 19.05 2.90
CA GLU A 83 15.97 19.86 2.22
C GLU A 83 15.45 21.25 1.83
N LEU A 84 14.19 21.32 1.35
CA LEU A 84 13.54 22.60 1.04
C LEU A 84 13.39 23.46 2.30
N CYS A 85 12.93 22.88 3.41
CA CYS A 85 12.81 23.60 4.69
C CYS A 85 14.18 24.10 5.22
N ALA A 86 15.25 23.32 5.03
CA ALA A 86 16.59 23.75 5.35
C ALA A 86 17.03 24.95 4.49
N ALA A 87 16.76 24.93 3.18
CA ALA A 87 17.05 26.04 2.28
C ALA A 87 16.26 27.31 2.64
N VAL A 88 14.98 27.17 3.05
CA VAL A 88 14.15 28.26 3.58
C VAL A 88 14.78 28.88 4.81
N SER A 89 15.19 28.06 5.78
CA SER A 89 15.83 28.50 7.02
C SER A 89 17.15 29.24 6.75
N SER A 90 17.96 28.69 5.83
CA SER A 90 19.20 29.31 5.38
C SER A 90 18.95 30.71 4.78
N ARG A 91 17.90 30.83 3.96
CA ARG A 91 17.51 32.11 3.33
C ARG A 91 17.08 33.16 4.35
N ILE A 92 16.24 32.78 5.31
CA ILE A 92 15.80 33.69 6.38
C ILE A 92 17.01 34.19 7.16
N ASN A 93 17.89 33.29 7.60
CA ASN A 93 19.12 33.63 8.33
C ASN A 93 20.04 34.57 7.54
N CYS A 94 20.16 34.37 6.22
CA CYS A 94 20.95 35.28 5.37
C CYS A 94 20.36 36.69 5.31
N VAL A 95 19.06 36.83 5.26
CA VAL A 95 18.37 38.13 5.23
C VAL A 95 18.47 38.81 6.59
N GLU A 96 18.31 38.08 7.68
CA GLU A 96 18.46 38.61 9.06
C GLU A 96 19.86 39.17 9.30
N ARG A 97 20.90 38.41 8.91
CA ARG A 97 22.30 38.82 9.05
C ARG A 97 22.78 39.80 8.01
N ASN A 98 21.88 40.24 7.10
CA ASN A 98 22.18 41.19 6.02
C ASN A 98 23.35 40.78 5.12
N VAL A 99 23.48 39.47 4.82
CA VAL A 99 24.53 38.94 3.95
C VAL A 99 24.25 39.33 2.51
N GLN A 100 25.14 40.15 1.91
CA GLN A 100 24.88 40.74 0.58
C GLN A 100 25.00 39.72 -0.55
N ASN A 101 26.00 38.83 -0.52
CA ASN A 101 26.26 37.84 -1.59
C ASN A 101 25.90 36.42 -1.15
N CYS A 102 24.60 36.18 -0.88
CA CYS A 102 24.13 34.87 -0.48
C CYS A 102 23.54 34.12 -1.71
N SER A 103 24.02 32.90 -1.97
CA SER A 103 23.48 32.00 -2.98
C SER A 103 22.13 31.39 -2.60
N CYS A 104 21.69 31.57 -1.33
CA CYS A 104 20.48 30.97 -0.76
C CYS A 104 19.20 31.29 -1.57
N HIS A 105 19.17 32.39 -2.34
CA HIS A 105 18.01 32.69 -3.20
C HIS A 105 17.89 31.73 -4.37
N LYS A 106 19.00 31.34 -4.99
CA LYS A 106 18.99 30.36 -6.09
C LYS A 106 18.70 28.96 -5.54
N GLU A 107 19.32 28.64 -4.41
CA GLU A 107 19.17 27.35 -3.73
C GLU A 107 17.69 27.04 -3.40
N ILE A 108 16.94 28.00 -2.82
CA ILE A 108 15.52 27.80 -2.50
C ILE A 108 14.67 27.56 -3.78
N ILE A 109 15.00 28.23 -4.88
CA ILE A 109 14.30 28.04 -6.16
C ILE A 109 14.55 26.63 -6.70
N GLU A 110 15.80 26.19 -6.70
CA GLU A 110 16.21 24.87 -7.18
C GLU A 110 15.59 23.75 -6.31
N LYS A 111 15.67 23.90 -4.98
CA LYS A 111 15.08 22.93 -4.05
C LYS A 111 13.56 22.90 -4.15
N HIS A 112 12.89 24.04 -4.28
CA HIS A 112 11.44 24.09 -4.47
C HIS A 112 11.02 23.35 -5.74
N LYS A 113 11.67 23.64 -6.88
CA LYS A 113 11.38 22.97 -8.15
C LYS A 113 11.66 21.47 -8.08
N HIS A 114 12.75 21.08 -7.45
CA HIS A 114 13.10 19.68 -7.23
C HIS A 114 12.06 18.96 -6.39
N THR A 115 11.67 19.55 -5.26
CA THR A 115 10.65 19.00 -4.37
C THR A 115 9.28 18.87 -5.07
N GLN A 116 8.90 19.89 -5.84
CA GLN A 116 7.66 19.86 -6.60
C GLN A 116 7.66 18.72 -7.63
N ASN A 117 8.76 18.51 -8.35
CA ASN A 117 8.86 17.41 -9.31
C ASN A 117 8.78 16.04 -8.64
N ILE A 118 9.47 15.85 -7.52
CA ILE A 118 9.38 14.60 -6.72
C ILE A 118 7.95 14.39 -6.23
N TRP A 119 7.32 15.44 -5.72
CA TRP A 119 5.94 15.37 -5.25
C TRP A 119 4.96 14.93 -6.34
N GLU A 120 5.01 15.57 -7.51
CA GLU A 120 4.13 15.23 -8.64
C GLU A 120 4.32 13.78 -9.13
N CYS A 121 5.54 13.25 -9.06
CA CYS A 121 5.81 11.85 -9.42
C CYS A 121 5.32 10.86 -8.34
N ASN A 122 5.39 11.23 -7.08
CA ASN A 122 5.18 10.32 -5.96
C ASN A 122 3.78 10.39 -5.35
N LYS A 123 2.98 11.42 -5.66
CA LYS A 123 1.69 11.66 -5.03
C LYS A 123 0.69 10.50 -5.17
N ILE A 124 0.79 9.69 -6.23
CA ILE A 124 -0.08 8.51 -6.42
C ILE A 124 0.14 7.41 -5.37
N PHE A 125 1.33 7.36 -4.77
CA PHE A 125 1.69 6.38 -3.74
C PHE A 125 1.44 6.88 -2.31
N ILE A 126 1.11 8.16 -2.15
CA ILE A 126 0.92 8.81 -0.85
C ILE A 126 -0.57 9.01 -0.60
N ASP A 127 -1.00 8.81 0.65
CA ASP A 127 -2.39 8.97 1.07
C ASP A 127 -2.90 10.39 0.76
N GLU A 128 -4.07 10.49 0.13
CA GLU A 128 -4.68 11.74 -0.30
C GLU A 128 -4.84 12.76 0.86
N ARG A 129 -4.98 12.27 2.09
CA ARG A 129 -5.07 13.12 3.29
C ARG A 129 -3.82 13.95 3.54
N LEU A 130 -2.65 13.48 3.07
CA LEU A 130 -1.38 14.18 3.22
C LEU A 130 -1.11 15.18 2.09
N HIS A 131 -1.87 15.11 1.00
CA HIS A 131 -1.67 15.97 -0.16
C HIS A 131 -1.80 17.44 0.19
N SER A 132 -2.86 17.82 0.94
CA SER A 132 -3.11 19.21 1.35
C SER A 132 -1.97 19.78 2.21
N GLN A 133 -1.40 18.96 3.09
CA GLN A 133 -0.28 19.38 3.96
C GLN A 133 1.00 19.62 3.15
N ILE A 134 1.29 18.75 2.17
CA ILE A 134 2.46 18.88 1.31
C ILE A 134 2.32 20.09 0.39
N ASP A 135 1.15 20.27 -0.23
CA ASP A 135 0.85 21.40 -1.09
C ASP A 135 0.92 22.72 -0.30
N GLU A 136 0.45 22.75 0.96
CA GLU A 136 0.54 23.90 1.84
C GLU A 136 2.00 24.28 2.13
N ILE A 137 2.88 23.32 2.41
CA ILE A 137 4.33 23.58 2.59
C ILE A 137 4.92 24.22 1.32
N LEU A 138 4.60 23.70 0.14
CA LEU A 138 5.09 24.22 -1.13
C LEU A 138 4.64 25.66 -1.36
N LEU A 139 3.37 25.98 -1.09
CA LEU A 139 2.82 27.34 -1.21
C LEU A 139 3.47 28.32 -0.22
N ILE A 140 3.54 27.96 1.06
CA ILE A 140 4.16 28.82 2.09
C ILE A 140 5.62 29.09 1.75
N THR A 141 6.34 28.12 1.17
CA THR A 141 7.72 28.30 0.74
C THR A 141 7.87 29.39 -0.34
N LEU A 142 6.93 29.46 -1.28
CA LEU A 142 6.92 30.53 -2.30
C LEU A 142 6.66 31.91 -1.67
N ASP A 143 5.75 31.98 -0.70
CA ASP A 143 5.45 33.20 0.02
C ASP A 143 6.66 33.70 0.83
N ILE A 144 7.34 32.80 1.55
CA ILE A 144 8.58 33.13 2.27
C ILE A 144 9.65 33.64 1.30
N LYS A 145 9.82 32.98 0.16
CA LYS A 145 10.77 33.42 -0.87
C LYS A 145 10.50 34.86 -1.33
N ALA A 146 9.22 35.19 -1.58
CA ALA A 146 8.80 36.54 -2.01
C ALA A 146 9.08 37.56 -0.91
N ASN A 147 8.62 37.30 0.31
CA ASN A 147 8.79 38.20 1.47
C ASN A 147 10.27 38.36 1.89
N ALA A 148 11.06 37.27 1.87
CA ALA A 148 12.52 37.35 2.12
C ALA A 148 13.24 38.23 1.08
N SER A 149 12.76 38.27 -0.16
CA SER A 149 13.29 39.17 -1.17
C SER A 149 12.92 40.62 -0.91
N GLN A 150 11.68 40.87 -0.49
CA GLN A 150 11.24 42.21 -0.04
C GLN A 150 12.01 42.71 1.19
N ALA A 151 12.20 41.84 2.19
CA ALA A 151 12.99 42.16 3.39
C ALA A 151 14.45 42.49 3.05
N LYS A 152 15.04 41.88 2.03
CA LYS A 152 16.43 42.16 1.60
C LYS A 152 16.57 43.56 1.00
N HIS A 153 15.57 44.05 0.29
CA HIS A 153 15.57 45.37 -0.39
C HIS A 153 14.80 46.44 0.37
N GLY A 154 14.05 46.04 1.39
CA GLY A 154 13.25 46.99 2.20
C GLY A 154 14.10 47.69 3.27
N CYS A 155 13.64 48.86 3.68
CA CYS A 155 14.24 49.63 4.75
C CYS A 155 13.22 49.83 5.91
N GLY A 156 13.77 49.94 7.14
CA GLY A 156 12.96 50.29 8.32
C GLY A 156 11.85 49.28 8.63
N GLN A 157 10.65 49.81 8.85
CA GLN A 157 9.48 49.04 9.27
C GLN A 157 9.06 47.91 8.30
N LYS A 158 9.09 48.17 6.99
CA LYS A 158 8.74 47.16 5.97
C LYS A 158 9.67 45.92 5.99
N ARG A 159 10.94 46.12 6.29
CA ARG A 159 11.88 45.00 6.44
C ARG A 159 11.52 44.16 7.64
N LEU A 160 11.18 44.78 8.78
CA LEU A 160 10.82 44.06 10.01
C LEU A 160 9.56 43.21 9.80
N GLU A 161 8.51 43.82 9.22
CA GLU A 161 7.25 43.15 8.92
C GLU A 161 7.45 41.92 7.99
N SER A 162 8.26 42.06 6.94
CA SER A 162 8.58 40.95 6.04
C SER A 162 9.40 39.83 6.70
N LEU A 163 10.29 40.15 7.63
CA LEU A 163 11.04 39.16 8.40
C LEU A 163 10.17 38.44 9.40
N GLU A 164 9.29 39.14 10.10
CA GLU A 164 8.32 38.57 11.03
C GLU A 164 7.40 37.59 10.32
N TYR A 165 6.83 38.00 9.19
CA TYR A 165 6.08 37.10 8.30
C TYR A 165 6.82 35.84 7.91
N CYS A 166 8.11 35.97 7.55
CA CYS A 166 8.94 34.80 7.20
C CYS A 166 9.16 33.86 8.39
N ARG A 167 9.30 34.38 9.63
CA ARG A 167 9.47 33.56 10.83
C ARG A 167 8.20 32.81 11.19
N GLU A 168 7.05 33.50 11.23
CA GLU A 168 5.76 32.88 11.52
C GLU A 168 5.44 31.75 10.54
N ASN A 169 5.65 31.98 9.25
CA ASN A 169 5.42 30.97 8.24
C ASN A 169 6.43 29.82 8.28
N LYS A 170 7.67 30.08 8.72
CA LYS A 170 8.64 29.01 8.97
C LYS A 170 8.19 28.11 10.13
N GLU A 171 7.73 28.69 11.23
CA GLU A 171 7.18 27.93 12.37
C GLU A 171 5.98 27.08 11.95
N LYS A 172 5.13 27.63 11.07
CA LYS A 172 4.02 26.88 10.49
C LYS A 172 4.49 25.69 9.65
N ILE A 173 5.49 25.87 8.78
CA ILE A 173 6.10 24.79 8.01
C ILE A 173 6.67 23.71 8.95
N ASP A 174 7.43 24.09 9.98
CA ASP A 174 8.06 23.17 10.93
C ASP A 174 6.99 22.34 11.68
N SER A 175 5.85 22.95 12.02
CA SER A 175 4.69 22.26 12.61
C SER A 175 4.09 21.24 11.67
N ILE A 176 3.74 21.64 10.43
CA ILE A 176 3.17 20.75 9.41
C ILE A 176 4.14 19.60 9.10
N LEU A 177 5.43 19.88 8.93
CA LEU A 177 6.45 18.86 8.67
C LEU A 177 6.58 17.86 9.84
N SER A 178 6.42 18.32 11.08
CA SER A 178 6.43 17.47 12.28
C SER A 178 5.22 16.53 12.30
N GLU A 179 4.03 17.02 11.95
CA GLU A 179 2.80 16.21 11.85
C GLU A 179 2.92 15.19 10.72
N LEU A 180 3.30 15.64 9.53
CA LEU A 180 3.55 14.79 8.37
C LEU A 180 4.54 13.66 8.71
N ARG A 181 5.61 13.96 9.44
CA ARG A 181 6.59 12.95 9.87
C ARG A 181 5.96 11.88 10.77
N LYS A 182 5.05 12.25 11.67
CA LYS A 182 4.36 11.30 12.55
C LYS A 182 3.44 10.39 11.74
N GLU A 183 2.67 10.97 10.82
CA GLU A 183 1.74 10.23 9.97
C GLU A 183 2.47 9.27 9.03
N LEU A 184 3.52 9.75 8.36
CA LEU A 184 4.36 8.90 7.51
C LEU A 184 5.00 7.73 8.27
N ARG A 185 5.46 7.95 9.51
CA ARG A 185 5.96 6.85 10.36
C ARG A 185 4.87 5.83 10.68
N THR A 186 3.65 6.29 10.93
CA THR A 186 2.51 5.41 11.23
C THR A 186 2.16 4.54 10.01
N ILE A 187 2.16 5.12 8.81
CA ILE A 187 1.94 4.39 7.55
C ILE A 187 3.04 3.33 7.36
N MET A 188 4.31 3.72 7.49
CA MET A 188 5.45 2.81 7.30
C MET A 188 5.52 1.69 8.35
N SER A 189 5.00 1.89 9.55
CA SER A 189 4.94 0.86 10.59
C SER A 189 3.76 -0.11 10.45
N GLY A 190 2.95 0.01 9.40
CA GLY A 190 1.75 -0.80 9.19
C GLY A 190 0.61 -0.47 10.15
N GLY A 191 0.70 0.66 10.86
CA GLY A 191 -0.36 1.16 11.73
C GLY A 191 -1.55 1.64 10.90
N LYS A 192 -2.75 1.15 11.23
CA LYS A 192 -3.98 1.73 10.67
C LYS A 192 -4.11 3.15 11.21
N ILE A 193 -4.09 4.12 10.32
CA ILE A 193 -4.49 5.49 10.65
C ILE A 193 -5.96 5.42 11.03
N LYS A 194 -6.27 5.80 12.28
CA LYS A 194 -7.65 5.88 12.80
C LYS A 194 -8.36 7.08 12.21
#